data_4de77ec0df8a70ca1cf14e2ec5c46fa4
#
_entry.id   4de77ec0df8a70ca1cf14e2ec5c46fa4
#
_cell.length_a   1.000
_cell.length_b   1.000
_cell.length_c   1.000
_cell.angle_alpha   90.00
_cell.angle_beta   90.00
_cell.angle_gamma   90.00
#
_symmetry.space_group_name_H-M   'P 1'
#
loop_
_entity.id
_entity.type
_entity.pdbx_description
1 polymer ?
#
loop_
_entity_poly.entity_id
_entity_poly.type
_entity_poly.pdbx_seq_one_letter_code
_entity_poly.pdbx_strand_id
1 'polypeptide(L)'
;VRLSVYAFDDRELDNVVIYIDSSAVLTEIDTPFTLTYDWITTDPNLEGVHTIWAIAEDIGGNINKTKPIQITIDNYDDQNPEGLIVYPYSGQTLAGSVNILIEASDNEEVSKVTIHVNGDQIAEIMEEPYQFTWETNNLIDDILYEIHAQVYDNSDNKTLLGPIAILLDNNDPEDITPPIGSIIS
;
A
#
# COMPACT_ATOMS: atom_id res chain seq x y z
N VAL A 1 18.09 7.20 -9.46
CA VAL A 1 19.17 6.25 -9.86
C VAL A 1 20.38 7.02 -10.31
N ARG A 2 21.59 6.62 -9.84
CA ARG A 2 22.86 7.23 -10.27
C ARG A 2 23.56 6.33 -11.26
N LEU A 3 23.85 6.85 -12.45
CA LEU A 3 24.61 6.21 -13.50
C LEU A 3 26.03 6.78 -13.50
N SER A 4 27.04 5.91 -13.61
CA SER A 4 28.44 6.34 -13.71
C SER A 4 29.12 5.60 -14.86
N VAL A 5 29.82 6.35 -15.71
CA VAL A 5 30.60 5.84 -16.84
C VAL A 5 32.03 6.33 -16.69
N TYR A 6 32.95 5.42 -16.91
CA TYR A 6 34.37 5.73 -17.01
C TYR A 6 34.88 5.32 -18.39
N ALA A 7 35.57 6.23 -19.07
CA ALA A 7 36.18 5.99 -20.39
C ALA A 7 37.61 6.47 -20.42
N PHE A 8 38.46 5.79 -21.18
CA PHE A 8 39.85 6.19 -21.45
C PHE A 8 40.27 5.69 -22.81
N ASP A 9 41.25 6.37 -23.40
CA ASP A 9 41.88 6.02 -24.66
C ASP A 9 43.41 6.19 -24.53
N ASP A 10 44.21 5.59 -25.42
CA ASP A 10 45.68 5.69 -25.43
C ASP A 10 46.17 7.00 -26.00
N ARG A 11 45.28 7.80 -26.60
CA ARG A 11 45.59 9.14 -27.12
C ARG A 11 44.71 10.19 -26.47
N GLU A 12 43.52 10.38 -27.01
CA GLU A 12 42.58 11.39 -26.53
C GLU A 12 41.15 11.01 -26.90
N LEU A 13 40.25 11.10 -25.96
CA LEU A 13 38.80 10.97 -26.21
C LEU A 13 38.27 12.33 -26.72
N ASP A 14 37.33 12.27 -27.66
CA ASP A 14 36.60 13.43 -28.14
C ASP A 14 35.31 13.63 -27.28
N ASN A 15 34.56 12.58 -27.09
CA ASN A 15 33.36 12.66 -26.28
C ASN A 15 32.97 11.32 -25.66
N VAL A 16 32.11 11.41 -24.62
CA VAL A 16 31.43 10.27 -24.03
C VAL A 16 29.97 10.62 -23.84
N VAL A 17 29.07 9.72 -24.28
CA VAL A 17 27.60 9.93 -24.22
C VAL A 17 26.91 8.78 -23.48
N ILE A 18 26.08 9.12 -22.53
CA ILE A 18 25.17 8.16 -21.85
C ILE A 18 23.81 8.19 -22.54
N TYR A 19 23.28 7.01 -22.80
CA TYR A 19 21.95 6.80 -23.35
C TYR A 19 21.06 6.05 -22.37
N ILE A 20 19.81 6.48 -22.30
CA ILE A 20 18.71 5.72 -21.70
C ILE A 20 17.73 5.45 -22.85
N ASP A 21 17.48 4.17 -23.11
CA ASP A 21 16.75 3.68 -24.28
C ASP A 21 17.37 4.22 -25.57
N SER A 22 16.67 5.10 -26.28
CA SER A 22 17.16 5.71 -27.51
C SER A 22 17.62 7.15 -27.36
N SER A 23 17.55 7.71 -26.15
CA SER A 23 17.79 9.13 -25.88
C SER A 23 19.15 9.34 -25.23
N ALA A 24 19.96 10.25 -25.79
CA ALA A 24 21.15 10.73 -25.11
C ALA A 24 20.74 11.61 -23.94
N VAL A 25 21.22 11.28 -22.74
CA VAL A 25 20.84 11.99 -21.49
C VAL A 25 21.99 12.82 -20.92
N LEU A 26 23.23 12.49 -21.26
CA LEU A 26 24.40 13.25 -20.88
C LEU A 26 25.48 13.06 -21.95
N THR A 27 26.12 14.17 -22.35
CA THR A 27 27.30 14.20 -23.22
C THR A 27 28.38 14.98 -22.52
N GLU A 28 29.58 14.40 -22.41
CA GLU A 28 30.79 15.06 -21.87
C GLU A 28 31.87 15.11 -22.92
N ILE A 29 32.52 16.26 -23.03
CA ILE A 29 33.57 16.54 -23.99
C ILE A 29 34.87 16.96 -23.31
N ASP A 30 34.89 17.10 -21.98
CA ASP A 30 36.05 17.51 -21.20
C ASP A 30 36.62 16.36 -20.36
N THR A 31 37.91 16.34 -20.19
CA THR A 31 38.61 15.36 -19.33
C THR A 31 38.62 15.81 -17.85
N PRO A 32 38.60 14.88 -16.88
CA PRO A 32 38.59 13.42 -17.02
C PRO A 32 37.19 12.89 -17.35
N PHE A 33 37.11 11.92 -18.26
CA PHE A 33 35.87 11.30 -18.69
C PHE A 33 35.35 10.30 -17.64
N THR A 34 34.95 10.85 -16.50
CA THR A 34 34.14 10.14 -15.48
C THR A 34 32.80 10.84 -15.40
N LEU A 35 31.82 10.30 -16.09
CA LEU A 35 30.47 10.86 -16.15
C LEU A 35 29.65 10.32 -15.02
N THR A 36 28.89 11.21 -14.38
CA THR A 36 27.87 10.83 -13.41
C THR A 36 26.57 11.53 -13.80
N TYR A 37 25.51 10.75 -13.97
CA TYR A 37 24.18 11.23 -14.28
C TYR A 37 23.21 10.75 -13.23
N ASP A 38 22.57 11.67 -12.53
CA ASP A 38 21.50 11.36 -11.57
C ASP A 38 20.17 11.35 -12.31
N TRP A 39 19.70 10.16 -12.64
CA TRP A 39 18.42 9.94 -13.28
C TRP A 39 17.30 9.97 -12.25
N ILE A 40 16.38 10.92 -12.38
CA ILE A 40 15.16 11.00 -11.56
C ILE A 40 14.17 10.00 -12.14
N THR A 41 13.82 8.98 -11.35
CA THR A 41 12.98 7.86 -11.76
C THR A 41 11.58 7.86 -11.12
N THR A 42 11.23 8.94 -10.43
CA THR A 42 9.92 9.07 -9.76
C THR A 42 8.78 9.51 -10.68
N ASP A 43 9.03 9.70 -11.98
CA ASP A 43 8.00 10.01 -12.96
C ASP A 43 7.24 8.71 -13.31
N PRO A 44 5.91 8.65 -13.12
CA PRO A 44 5.10 7.47 -13.47
C PRO A 44 5.20 7.06 -14.94
N ASN A 45 5.58 7.95 -15.84
CA ASN A 45 5.80 7.62 -17.25
C ASN A 45 7.09 6.83 -17.52
N LEU A 46 7.94 6.68 -16.50
CA LEU A 46 9.16 5.88 -16.56
C LEU A 46 8.98 4.45 -16.04
N GLU A 47 7.74 4.03 -15.84
CA GLU A 47 7.44 2.65 -15.40
C GLU A 47 7.88 1.63 -16.45
N GLY A 48 8.53 0.54 -16.00
CA GLY A 48 8.92 -0.56 -16.86
C GLY A 48 10.43 -0.74 -17.04
N VAL A 49 10.81 -1.47 -18.10
CA VAL A 49 12.20 -1.85 -18.36
C VAL A 49 12.88 -0.82 -19.27
N HIS A 50 13.98 -0.30 -18.79
CA HIS A 50 14.83 0.66 -19.51
C HIS A 50 16.21 0.08 -19.81
N THR A 51 16.76 0.42 -20.98
CA THR A 51 18.07 -0.02 -21.43
C THR A 51 19.07 1.13 -21.35
N ILE A 52 20.17 0.93 -20.62
CA ILE A 52 21.21 1.93 -20.42
C ILE A 52 22.49 1.47 -21.10
N TRP A 53 23.14 2.36 -21.84
CA TRP A 53 24.39 2.13 -22.53
C TRP A 53 25.14 3.45 -22.76
N ALA A 54 26.43 3.36 -23.09
CA ALA A 54 27.24 4.54 -23.38
C ALA A 54 28.08 4.31 -24.63
N ILE A 55 28.45 5.42 -25.26
CA ILE A 55 29.44 5.49 -26.34
C ILE A 55 30.61 6.36 -25.87
N ALA A 56 31.81 5.93 -26.21
CA ALA A 56 33.01 6.78 -26.19
C ALA A 56 33.55 6.90 -27.62
N GLU A 57 33.90 8.09 -28.02
CA GLU A 57 34.52 8.42 -29.31
C GLU A 57 35.86 9.09 -29.08
N ASP A 58 36.90 8.69 -29.84
CA ASP A 58 38.19 9.33 -29.82
C ASP A 58 38.32 10.45 -30.90
N ILE A 59 39.36 11.25 -30.84
CA ILE A 59 39.62 12.33 -31.82
C ILE A 59 39.87 11.81 -33.25
N GLY A 60 40.10 10.52 -33.43
CA GLY A 60 40.22 9.84 -34.72
C GLY A 60 38.89 9.41 -35.30
N GLY A 61 37.78 9.53 -34.56
CA GLY A 61 36.45 9.09 -34.93
C GLY A 61 36.22 7.60 -34.69
N ASN A 62 37.08 6.92 -33.90
CA ASN A 62 36.81 5.55 -33.50
C ASN A 62 35.84 5.53 -32.34
N ILE A 63 34.90 4.58 -32.40
CA ILE A 63 33.79 4.50 -31.44
C ILE A 63 33.83 3.15 -30.72
N ASN A 64 33.65 3.20 -29.39
CA ASN A 64 33.39 2.03 -28.58
C ASN A 64 32.08 2.19 -27.80
N LYS A 65 31.29 1.12 -27.81
CA LYS A 65 29.99 1.07 -27.15
C LYS A 65 30.01 0.06 -25.99
N THR A 66 29.46 0.44 -24.84
CA THR A 66 29.29 -0.49 -23.73
C THR A 66 28.28 -1.59 -24.09
N LYS A 67 28.36 -2.72 -23.39
CA LYS A 67 27.23 -3.64 -23.36
C LYS A 67 26.05 -2.94 -22.67
N PRO A 68 24.84 -3.01 -23.24
CA PRO A 68 23.67 -2.44 -22.60
C PRO A 68 23.36 -3.20 -21.29
N ILE A 69 22.90 -2.46 -20.28
CA ILE A 69 22.31 -3.01 -19.07
C ILE A 69 20.84 -2.67 -19.05
N GLN A 70 20.03 -3.53 -18.44
CA GLN A 70 18.62 -3.28 -18.22
C GLN A 70 18.38 -3.03 -16.74
N ILE A 71 17.53 -2.05 -16.46
CA ILE A 71 16.96 -1.81 -15.14
C ILE A 71 15.45 -1.72 -15.27
N THR A 72 14.74 -2.17 -14.25
CA THR A 72 13.29 -1.98 -14.13
C THR A 72 13.04 -0.82 -13.20
N ILE A 73 12.21 0.11 -13.63
CA ILE A 73 11.61 1.13 -12.78
C ILE A 73 10.22 0.63 -12.40
N ASP A 74 9.98 0.57 -11.11
CA ASP A 74 8.72 0.16 -10.51
C ASP A 74 8.36 1.21 -9.46
N ASN A 75 7.46 2.11 -9.83
CA ASN A 75 7.01 3.22 -9.01
C ASN A 75 5.57 3.00 -8.53
N TYR A 76 4.94 1.89 -8.95
CA TYR A 76 3.61 1.54 -8.52
C TYR A 76 3.67 0.57 -7.34
N ASP A 77 2.88 0.86 -6.35
CA ASP A 77 2.58 -0.10 -5.32
C ASP A 77 1.44 -1.02 -5.82
N ASP A 78 1.76 -2.30 -6.03
CA ASP A 78 0.82 -3.35 -6.42
C ASP A 78 0.53 -4.34 -5.29
N GLN A 79 1.04 -4.06 -4.09
CA GLN A 79 0.80 -4.88 -2.92
C GLN A 79 -0.49 -4.47 -2.25
N ASN A 80 -1.26 -5.46 -1.82
CA ASN A 80 -2.47 -5.18 -1.05
C ASN A 80 -2.12 -4.98 0.42
N PRO A 81 -2.76 -4.02 1.10
CA PRO A 81 -2.60 -3.87 2.54
C PRO A 81 -3.03 -5.13 3.30
N GLU A 82 -2.45 -5.36 4.46
CA GLU A 82 -2.80 -6.45 5.37
C GLU A 82 -3.56 -5.91 6.58
N GLY A 83 -4.34 -6.78 7.24
CA GLY A 83 -5.02 -6.39 8.47
C GLY A 83 -5.87 -7.50 9.07
N LEU A 84 -6.44 -7.18 10.22
CA LEU A 84 -7.38 -8.05 10.91
C LEU A 84 -8.37 -7.25 11.77
N ILE A 85 -9.55 -7.81 11.98
CA ILE A 85 -10.51 -7.31 12.98
C ILE A 85 -10.07 -7.87 14.34
N VAL A 86 -9.51 -6.98 15.18
CA VAL A 86 -8.99 -7.35 16.51
C VAL A 86 -10.14 -7.55 17.48
N TYR A 87 -11.16 -6.71 17.38
CA TYR A 87 -12.36 -6.77 18.21
C TYR A 87 -13.56 -6.19 17.44
N PRO A 88 -14.76 -6.79 17.59
CA PRO A 88 -15.11 -7.97 18.36
C PRO A 88 -14.62 -9.29 17.75
N TYR A 89 -14.74 -10.38 18.50
CA TYR A 89 -14.46 -11.73 17.99
C TYR A 89 -15.74 -12.38 17.48
N SER A 90 -15.62 -13.23 16.48
CA SER A 90 -16.76 -14.00 15.97
C SER A 90 -17.38 -14.88 17.06
N GLY A 91 -18.71 -14.89 17.12
CA GLY A 91 -19.49 -15.67 18.09
C GLY A 91 -19.71 -15.01 19.45
N GLN A 92 -19.27 -13.75 19.63
CA GLN A 92 -19.59 -13.01 20.86
C GLN A 92 -21.07 -12.58 20.90
N THR A 93 -21.61 -12.50 22.11
CA THR A 93 -22.87 -11.79 22.42
C THR A 93 -22.48 -10.44 23.02
N LEU A 94 -22.97 -9.35 22.45
CA LEU A 94 -22.61 -7.98 22.80
C LEU A 94 -23.85 -7.11 22.94
N ALA A 95 -23.72 -6.02 23.70
CA ALA A 95 -24.79 -5.05 23.94
C ALA A 95 -24.25 -3.63 24.03
N GLY A 96 -25.07 -2.62 23.80
CA GLY A 96 -24.75 -1.22 24.02
C GLY A 96 -23.74 -0.68 23.00
N SER A 97 -22.74 0.03 23.49
CA SER A 97 -21.68 0.58 22.66
C SER A 97 -20.59 -0.45 22.40
N VAL A 98 -20.49 -0.93 21.18
CA VAL A 98 -19.48 -1.92 20.74
C VAL A 98 -18.32 -1.19 20.10
N ASN A 99 -17.12 -1.32 20.68
CA ASN A 99 -15.92 -0.77 20.06
C ASN A 99 -15.40 -1.76 19.00
N ILE A 100 -15.31 -1.36 17.75
CA ILE A 100 -14.71 -2.14 16.67
C ILE A 100 -13.27 -1.65 16.49
N LEU A 101 -12.30 -2.56 16.58
CA LEU A 101 -10.87 -2.27 16.45
C LEU A 101 -10.29 -3.09 15.30
N ILE A 102 -9.61 -2.41 14.41
CA ILE A 102 -8.90 -2.99 13.27
C ILE A 102 -7.40 -2.71 13.45
N GLU A 103 -6.57 -3.71 13.22
CA GLU A 103 -5.15 -3.54 12.93
C GLU A 103 -4.95 -3.66 11.42
N ALA A 104 -4.21 -2.72 10.85
CA ALA A 104 -3.89 -2.70 9.43
C ALA A 104 -2.46 -2.20 9.21
N SER A 105 -1.82 -2.69 8.16
CA SER A 105 -0.49 -2.27 7.74
C SER A 105 -0.32 -2.45 6.23
N ASP A 106 0.61 -1.70 5.67
CA ASP A 106 0.98 -1.77 4.28
C ASP A 106 2.48 -1.53 4.11
N ASN A 107 3.05 -1.90 2.96
CA ASN A 107 4.46 -1.65 2.65
C ASN A 107 4.78 -0.16 2.43
N GLU A 108 3.80 0.64 2.03
CA GLU A 108 3.91 2.09 1.94
C GLU A 108 3.06 2.77 3.02
N GLU A 109 1.75 2.83 2.85
CA GLU A 109 0.87 3.50 3.81
C GLU A 109 -0.60 3.04 3.65
N VAL A 110 -1.27 2.75 4.75
CA VAL A 110 -2.71 2.56 4.77
C VAL A 110 -3.41 3.91 4.65
N SER A 111 -4.16 4.11 3.58
CA SER A 111 -4.87 5.37 3.33
C SER A 111 -6.17 5.48 4.13
N LYS A 112 -6.88 4.37 4.30
CA LYS A 112 -8.11 4.32 5.08
C LYS A 112 -8.57 2.91 5.40
N VAL A 113 -9.43 2.83 6.42
CA VAL A 113 -10.20 1.63 6.77
C VAL A 113 -11.67 1.97 6.76
N THR A 114 -12.49 1.16 6.07
CA THR A 114 -13.95 1.24 6.14
C THR A 114 -14.52 0.07 6.92
N ILE A 115 -15.54 0.32 7.73
CA ILE A 115 -16.23 -0.71 8.52
C ILE A 115 -17.66 -0.84 8.02
N HIS A 116 -18.09 -2.08 7.83
CA HIS A 116 -19.40 -2.42 7.30
C HIS A 116 -20.11 -3.41 8.23
N VAL A 117 -21.40 -3.20 8.42
CA VAL A 117 -22.29 -4.12 9.16
C VAL A 117 -23.44 -4.53 8.26
N ASN A 118 -23.63 -5.84 8.08
CA ASN A 118 -24.63 -6.42 7.17
C ASN A 118 -24.59 -5.84 5.75
N GLY A 119 -23.37 -5.42 5.30
CA GLY A 119 -23.13 -4.83 4.00
C GLY A 119 -23.21 -3.30 3.94
N ASP A 120 -23.78 -2.64 4.94
CA ASP A 120 -23.86 -1.19 5.02
C ASP A 120 -22.58 -0.61 5.64
N GLN A 121 -21.98 0.40 5.01
CA GLN A 121 -20.83 1.11 5.57
C GLN A 121 -21.29 1.97 6.75
N ILE A 122 -20.69 1.75 7.92
CA ILE A 122 -21.00 2.48 9.15
C ILE A 122 -19.90 3.43 9.59
N ALA A 123 -18.66 3.23 9.10
CA ALA A 123 -17.52 4.11 9.40
C ALA A 123 -16.50 4.13 8.28
N GLU A 124 -15.76 5.25 8.20
CA GLU A 124 -14.53 5.41 7.43
C GLU A 124 -13.50 6.12 8.32
N ILE A 125 -12.30 5.56 8.45
CA ILE A 125 -11.26 6.00 9.38
C ILE A 125 -9.98 6.17 8.59
N MET A 126 -9.42 7.39 8.61
CA MET A 126 -8.26 7.79 7.78
C MET A 126 -6.94 7.72 8.53
N GLU A 127 -6.95 7.59 9.86
CA GLU A 127 -5.75 7.63 10.71
C GLU A 127 -5.86 6.60 11.83
N GLU A 128 -4.71 6.09 12.27
CA GLU A 128 -4.64 5.23 13.45
C GLU A 128 -5.00 5.99 14.75
N PRO A 129 -5.60 5.30 15.71
CA PRO A 129 -6.01 3.90 15.69
C PRO A 129 -7.29 3.70 14.87
N TYR A 130 -7.32 2.65 14.03
CA TYR A 130 -8.50 2.31 13.22
C TYR A 130 -9.57 1.69 14.10
N GLN A 131 -10.29 2.53 14.84
CA GLN A 131 -11.34 2.11 15.76
C GLN A 131 -12.61 2.94 15.60
N PHE A 132 -13.74 2.31 15.84
CA PHE A 132 -15.06 2.93 15.76
C PHE A 132 -15.98 2.39 16.86
N THR A 133 -16.67 3.29 17.56
CA THR A 133 -17.70 2.91 18.53
C THR A 133 -19.05 2.80 17.83
N TRP A 134 -19.53 1.58 17.71
CA TRP A 134 -20.83 1.27 17.11
C TRP A 134 -21.91 1.23 18.17
N GLU A 135 -22.89 2.14 18.09
CA GLU A 135 -24.01 2.22 19.00
C GLU A 135 -25.11 1.25 18.58
N THR A 136 -25.38 0.22 19.39
CA THR A 136 -26.29 -0.87 19.03
C THR A 136 -27.63 -0.80 19.75
N ASN A 137 -27.83 0.11 20.70
CA ASN A 137 -29.02 0.17 21.58
C ASN A 137 -30.39 0.22 20.87
N ASN A 138 -30.43 0.70 19.62
CA ASN A 138 -31.64 0.83 18.82
C ASN A 138 -31.73 -0.21 17.68
N LEU A 139 -30.84 -1.19 17.68
CA LEU A 139 -30.83 -2.25 16.68
C LEU A 139 -31.70 -3.43 17.15
N ILE A 140 -31.99 -4.34 16.22
CA ILE A 140 -32.79 -5.53 16.51
C ILE A 140 -31.94 -6.50 17.33
N ASP A 141 -32.47 -6.94 18.46
CA ASP A 141 -31.84 -7.93 19.31
C ASP A 141 -32.05 -9.37 18.83
N ASP A 142 -31.31 -10.29 19.43
CA ASP A 142 -31.37 -11.72 19.20
C ASP A 142 -31.13 -12.15 17.73
N ILE A 143 -30.45 -11.32 16.96
CA ILE A 143 -30.02 -11.65 15.60
C ILE A 143 -28.53 -11.52 15.45
N LEU A 144 -27.98 -12.24 14.46
CA LEU A 144 -26.57 -12.13 14.08
C LEU A 144 -26.37 -10.92 13.20
N TYR A 145 -25.29 -10.21 13.50
CA TYR A 145 -24.75 -9.14 12.67
C TYR A 145 -23.41 -9.54 12.11
N GLU A 146 -23.21 -9.37 10.81
CA GLU A 146 -21.96 -9.63 10.13
C GLU A 146 -21.15 -8.33 10.01
N ILE A 147 -19.91 -8.34 10.51
CA ILE A 147 -19.00 -7.21 10.45
C ILE A 147 -17.88 -7.54 9.47
N HIS A 148 -17.64 -6.63 8.55
CA HIS A 148 -16.51 -6.64 7.62
C HIS A 148 -15.73 -5.34 7.77
N ALA A 149 -14.44 -5.36 7.41
CA ALA A 149 -13.70 -4.14 7.17
C ALA A 149 -12.99 -4.22 5.81
N GLN A 150 -12.75 -3.08 5.18
CA GLN A 150 -11.90 -2.98 4.01
C GLN A 150 -10.77 -2.02 4.34
N VAL A 151 -9.54 -2.47 4.10
CA VAL A 151 -8.32 -1.67 4.24
C VAL A 151 -7.90 -1.23 2.85
N TYR A 152 -7.53 0.03 2.69
CA TYR A 152 -7.05 0.62 1.44
C TYR A 152 -5.69 1.24 1.66
N ASP A 153 -4.82 1.15 0.67
CA ASP A 153 -3.59 1.93 0.57
C ASP A 153 -3.78 3.22 -0.26
N ASN A 154 -2.68 3.94 -0.53
CA ASN A 154 -2.68 5.14 -1.36
C ASN A 154 -2.72 4.84 -2.87
N SER A 155 -2.49 3.59 -3.29
CA SER A 155 -2.51 3.13 -4.68
C SER A 155 -3.83 2.48 -5.09
N ASP A 156 -4.86 2.56 -4.23
CA ASP A 156 -6.19 1.95 -4.39
C ASP A 156 -6.20 0.40 -4.31
N ASN A 157 -5.10 -0.22 -3.88
CA ASN A 157 -5.14 -1.64 -3.55
C ASN A 157 -5.93 -1.83 -2.26
N LYS A 158 -6.54 -3.00 -2.09
CA LYS A 158 -7.42 -3.22 -0.94
C LYS A 158 -7.51 -4.66 -0.50
N THR A 159 -7.74 -4.83 0.79
CA THR A 159 -8.00 -6.12 1.43
C THR A 159 -9.32 -6.10 2.18
N LEU A 160 -10.12 -7.15 2.00
CA LEU A 160 -11.36 -7.39 2.73
C LEU A 160 -11.07 -8.25 3.96
N LEU A 161 -11.46 -7.78 5.13
CA LEU A 161 -11.34 -8.45 6.42
C LEU A 161 -12.69 -8.97 6.88
N GLY A 162 -12.70 -10.14 7.50
CA GLY A 162 -13.92 -10.80 7.96
C GLY A 162 -14.55 -11.73 6.92
N PRO A 163 -15.86 -12.05 7.01
CA PRO A 163 -16.78 -11.58 8.04
C PRO A 163 -16.51 -12.16 9.42
N ILE A 164 -16.84 -11.40 10.45
CA ILE A 164 -17.08 -11.90 11.78
C ILE A 164 -18.58 -11.76 12.09
N ALA A 165 -19.15 -12.73 12.80
CA ALA A 165 -20.55 -12.70 13.19
C ALA A 165 -20.65 -12.56 14.71
N ILE A 166 -21.46 -11.60 15.16
CA ILE A 166 -21.79 -11.38 16.57
C ILE A 166 -23.29 -11.44 16.78
N LEU A 167 -23.70 -11.80 17.97
CA LEU A 167 -25.08 -11.71 18.42
C LEU A 167 -25.24 -10.39 19.20
N LEU A 168 -26.30 -9.61 18.93
CA LEU A 168 -26.70 -8.51 19.79
C LEU A 168 -27.76 -8.95 20.77
N ASP A 169 -27.58 -8.56 22.03
CA ASP A 169 -28.58 -8.76 23.10
C ASP A 169 -28.55 -7.52 24.00
N ASN A 170 -29.35 -6.52 23.66
CA ASN A 170 -29.50 -5.27 24.41
C ASN A 170 -30.58 -5.37 25.53
N ASN A 171 -31.25 -6.52 25.65
CA ASN A 171 -32.33 -6.72 26.63
C ASN A 171 -31.83 -7.14 28.02
N ASP A 172 -30.72 -6.53 28.49
CA ASP A 172 -30.09 -6.80 29.79
C ASP A 172 -29.50 -8.22 29.91
N PRO A 173 -28.27 -8.43 29.39
CA PRO A 173 -27.59 -9.73 29.48
C PRO A 173 -27.23 -10.16 30.93
N GLU A 174 -27.45 -9.29 31.91
CA GLU A 174 -27.21 -9.60 33.34
C GLU A 174 -28.48 -10.03 34.09
N ASP A 175 -29.70 -9.93 33.52
CA ASP A 175 -30.91 -10.46 34.18
C ASP A 175 -30.99 -11.97 34.01
N ILE A 176 -30.28 -12.68 34.86
CA ILE A 176 -30.37 -14.14 35.02
C ILE A 176 -31.44 -14.55 36.02
N THR A 177 -32.27 -13.62 36.54
CA THR A 177 -33.31 -13.92 37.49
C THR A 177 -34.58 -14.39 36.78
N PRO A 178 -34.99 -15.65 36.92
CA PRO A 178 -36.25 -16.09 36.34
C PRO A 178 -37.43 -15.33 36.95
N PRO A 179 -38.46 -15.00 36.16
CA PRO A 179 -39.61 -14.30 36.66
C PRO A 179 -40.32 -15.12 37.78
N ILE A 180 -40.58 -14.45 38.87
CA ILE A 180 -41.31 -15.07 39.99
C ILE A 180 -42.82 -14.98 39.72
N GLY A 181 -43.42 -16.11 39.38
CA GLY A 181 -44.85 -16.24 39.26
C GLY A 181 -45.46 -16.81 40.53
N SER A 182 -46.53 -16.19 41.08
CA SER A 182 -47.38 -16.77 42.12
C SER A 182 -48.78 -17.04 41.57
N ILE A 183 -49.29 -18.26 41.79
CA ILE A 183 -50.66 -18.57 41.52
C ILE A 183 -51.43 -18.07 42.73
N ILE A 184 -52.32 -17.13 42.51
CA ILE A 184 -53.30 -16.67 43.55
C ILE A 184 -54.58 -17.45 43.31
N SER A 185 -54.94 -18.28 44.28
CA SER A 185 -56.25 -19.03 44.33
C SER A 185 -57.38 -18.22 44.97
#